data_84a4981c68815351bb593fa7683e4c35
#
_entry.id   84a4981c68815351bb593fa7683e4c35
#
_cell.length_a   1.000
_cell.length_b   1.000
_cell.length_c   1.000
_cell.angle_alpha   90.00
_cell.angle_beta   90.00
_cell.angle_gamma   90.00
#
_symmetry.space_group_name_H-M   'P 1'
#
loop_
_entity.id
_entity.type
_entity.pdbx_description
1 polymer ?
#
loop_
_entity_poly.entity_id
_entity_poly.type
_entity_poly.pdbx_seq_one_letter_code
_entity_poly.pdbx_strand_id
1 'polypeptide(L)'
;MKTLTAASALILALVLAGCAKGKDDQLAYDVCLAAAKKDGRFAKAAFGTQQQSNIQASTGDSGIRVNIPYELDGKKGLYQCIADKQIDGTYKVTF
;
A
#
# COMPACT_ATOMS: atom_id res chain seq x y z
N MET A 1 -9.63 30.09 21.02
CA MET A 1 -9.79 29.87 19.59
C MET A 1 -8.47 29.78 18.86
N LYS A 2 -7.55 30.70 19.14
CA LYS A 2 -6.22 30.65 18.51
C LYS A 2 -5.43 29.41 18.91
N THR A 3 -5.64 28.92 20.13
CA THR A 3 -4.99 27.71 20.62
C THR A 3 -5.41 26.46 19.85
N LEU A 4 -6.67 26.40 19.42
CA LEU A 4 -7.16 25.28 18.62
C LEU A 4 -6.49 25.21 17.26
N THR A 5 -6.25 26.36 16.63
CA THR A 5 -5.58 26.43 15.36
C THR A 5 -4.13 25.92 15.47
N ALA A 6 -3.44 26.30 16.53
CA ALA A 6 -2.07 25.84 16.75
C ALA A 6 -2.02 24.32 16.97
N ALA A 7 -2.96 23.77 17.70
CA ALA A 7 -3.04 22.32 17.91
C ALA A 7 -3.27 21.58 16.59
N SER A 8 -4.13 22.12 15.74
CA SER A 8 -4.37 21.51 14.42
C SER A 8 -3.11 21.49 13.57
N ALA A 9 -2.32 22.55 13.61
CA ALA A 9 -1.06 22.62 12.86
C ALA A 9 -0.07 21.54 13.33
N LEU A 10 0.01 21.30 14.64
CA LEU A 10 0.87 20.27 15.18
C LEU A 10 0.45 18.87 14.73
N ILE A 11 -0.85 18.60 14.69
CA ILE A 11 -1.37 17.32 14.23
C ILE A 11 -1.02 17.11 12.77
N LEU A 12 -1.14 18.12 11.93
CA LEU A 12 -0.77 18.04 10.52
C LEU A 12 0.70 17.71 10.34
N ALA A 13 1.58 18.30 11.14
CA ALA A 13 3.00 18.03 11.07
C ALA A 13 3.30 16.55 11.36
N LEU A 14 2.64 15.97 12.34
CA LEU A 14 2.80 14.56 12.67
C LEU A 14 2.31 13.64 11.53
N VAL A 15 1.20 13.98 10.92
CA VAL A 15 0.68 13.22 9.79
C VAL A 15 1.65 13.26 8.61
N LEU A 16 2.23 14.42 8.31
CA LEU A 16 3.21 14.54 7.23
C LEU A 16 4.44 13.68 7.49
N ALA A 17 4.92 13.64 8.72
CA ALA A 17 6.06 12.79 9.07
C ALA A 17 5.73 11.30 8.82
N GLY A 18 4.53 10.86 9.19
CA GLY A 18 4.08 9.50 8.94
C GLY A 18 3.97 9.20 7.44
N CYS A 19 3.43 10.13 6.66
CA CYS A 19 3.32 9.96 5.20
C CYS A 19 4.68 9.84 4.53
N ALA A 20 5.66 10.62 4.94
CA ALA A 20 7.01 10.55 4.39
C ALA A 20 7.64 9.16 4.60
N LYS A 21 7.41 8.55 5.76
CA LYS A 21 7.91 7.23 6.08
C LYS A 21 7.22 6.14 5.28
N GLY A 22 5.92 6.30 4.97
CA GLY A 22 5.12 5.30 4.28
C GLY A 22 5.08 5.44 2.76
N LYS A 23 5.92 6.29 2.18
CA LYS A 23 5.85 6.58 0.74
C LYS A 23 6.14 5.35 -0.12
N ASP A 24 7.17 4.59 0.20
CA ASP A 24 7.52 3.39 -0.56
C ASP A 24 6.46 2.31 -0.40
N ASP A 25 5.89 2.19 0.79
CA ASP A 25 4.80 1.26 1.04
C ASP A 25 3.56 1.63 0.23
N GLN A 26 3.26 2.92 0.11
CA GLN A 26 2.15 3.40 -0.70
C GLN A 26 2.35 3.04 -2.17
N LEU A 27 3.54 3.28 -2.71
CA LEU A 27 3.85 2.97 -4.10
C LEU A 27 3.76 1.47 -4.36
N ALA A 28 4.30 0.65 -3.46
CA ALA A 28 4.23 -0.80 -3.58
C ALA A 28 2.78 -1.29 -3.55
N TYR A 29 1.99 -0.78 -2.63
CA TYR A 29 0.57 -1.11 -2.55
C TYR A 29 -0.15 -0.73 -3.84
N ASP A 30 0.09 0.47 -4.35
CA ASP A 30 -0.60 0.96 -5.55
C ASP A 30 -0.35 0.08 -6.77
N VAL A 31 0.90 -0.33 -7.01
CA VAL A 31 1.21 -1.17 -8.16
C VAL A 31 0.64 -2.58 -7.99
N CYS A 32 0.65 -3.11 -6.77
CA CYS A 32 0.05 -4.41 -6.48
C CYS A 32 -1.46 -4.38 -6.65
N LEU A 33 -2.11 -3.34 -6.17
CA LEU A 33 -3.55 -3.17 -6.33
C LEU A 33 -3.93 -3.05 -7.81
N ALA A 34 -3.18 -2.28 -8.58
CA ALA A 34 -3.42 -2.14 -10.02
C ALA A 34 -3.31 -3.49 -10.73
N ALA A 35 -2.30 -4.28 -10.39
CA ALA A 35 -2.13 -5.62 -10.95
C ALA A 35 -3.30 -6.53 -10.60
N ALA A 36 -3.75 -6.48 -9.34
CA ALA A 36 -4.88 -7.30 -8.89
C ALA A 36 -6.16 -6.95 -9.64
N LYS A 37 -6.41 -5.66 -9.85
CA LYS A 37 -7.62 -5.22 -10.57
C LYS A 37 -7.60 -5.58 -12.05
N LYS A 38 -6.43 -5.73 -12.63
CA LYS A 38 -6.29 -6.17 -14.04
C LYS A 38 -6.45 -7.66 -14.20
N ASP A 39 -6.30 -8.43 -13.12
CA ASP A 39 -6.47 -9.87 -13.16
C ASP A 39 -7.97 -10.18 -13.25
N GLY A 40 -8.40 -10.86 -14.32
CA GLY A 40 -9.81 -11.15 -14.54
C GLY A 40 -10.45 -11.97 -13.43
N ARG A 41 -9.65 -12.78 -12.72
CA ARG A 41 -10.16 -13.58 -11.61
C ARG A 41 -10.63 -12.72 -10.43
N PHE A 42 -10.09 -11.52 -10.31
CA PHE A 42 -10.36 -10.61 -9.20
C PHE A 42 -11.09 -9.34 -9.65
N ALA A 43 -11.65 -9.32 -10.85
CA ALA A 43 -12.29 -8.12 -11.39
C ALA A 43 -13.42 -7.60 -10.52
N LYS A 44 -14.13 -8.49 -9.81
CA LYS A 44 -15.26 -8.14 -8.95
C LYS A 44 -14.90 -8.15 -7.47
N ALA A 45 -13.63 -8.37 -7.14
CA ALA A 45 -13.22 -8.44 -5.74
C ALA A 45 -13.21 -7.05 -5.10
N ALA A 46 -13.53 -7.01 -3.81
CA ALA A 46 -13.36 -5.82 -3.00
C ALA A 46 -12.04 -5.94 -2.26
N PHE A 47 -11.10 -5.02 -2.53
CA PHE A 47 -9.77 -5.06 -1.93
C PHE A 47 -9.68 -4.15 -0.72
N GLY A 48 -8.93 -4.57 0.27
CA GLY A 48 -8.63 -3.76 1.44
C GLY A 48 -7.74 -2.58 1.11
N THR A 49 -7.67 -1.64 2.05
CA THR A 49 -6.84 -0.45 1.93
C THR A 49 -5.38 -0.78 2.23
N GLN A 50 -4.50 0.20 2.00
CA GLN A 50 -3.10 0.07 2.39
C GLN A 50 -2.95 -0.26 3.87
N GLN A 51 -3.73 0.40 4.73
CA GLN A 51 -3.67 0.18 6.17
C GLN A 51 -4.14 -1.21 6.58
N GLN A 52 -5.01 -1.81 5.80
CA GLN A 52 -5.50 -3.17 6.04
C GLN A 52 -4.58 -4.24 5.46
N SER A 53 -3.64 -3.83 4.62
CA SER A 53 -2.71 -4.73 3.95
C SER A 53 -1.45 -4.95 4.79
N ASN A 54 -0.82 -6.11 4.60
CA ASN A 54 0.46 -6.41 5.22
C ASN A 54 1.57 -6.12 4.21
N ILE A 55 2.41 -5.15 4.53
CA ILE A 55 3.47 -4.68 3.64
C ILE A 55 4.79 -4.83 4.36
N GLN A 56 5.71 -5.62 3.78
CA GLN A 56 6.99 -5.92 4.40
C GLN A 56 8.12 -5.74 3.40
N ALA A 57 9.15 -5.01 3.82
CA ALA A 57 10.38 -4.91 3.04
C ALA A 57 11.07 -6.27 3.01
N SER A 58 11.50 -6.67 1.82
CA SER A 58 12.25 -7.90 1.66
C SER A 58 13.69 -7.69 2.13
N THR A 59 14.20 -8.61 2.93
CA THR A 59 15.57 -8.52 3.45
C THR A 59 16.56 -8.82 2.32
N GLY A 60 17.47 -7.89 2.07
CA GLY A 60 18.59 -8.11 1.17
C GLY A 60 18.33 -7.83 -0.30
N ASP A 61 17.13 -7.40 -0.68
CA ASP A 61 16.88 -6.94 -2.04
C ASP A 61 15.90 -5.76 -2.05
N SER A 62 15.54 -5.28 -3.24
CA SER A 62 14.71 -4.09 -3.40
C SER A 62 13.21 -4.39 -3.43
N GLY A 63 12.83 -5.63 -3.20
CA GLY A 63 11.42 -6.05 -3.25
C GLY A 63 10.66 -5.72 -1.99
N ILE A 64 9.40 -5.36 -2.16
CA ILE A 64 8.46 -5.17 -1.06
C ILE A 64 7.34 -6.17 -1.25
N ARG A 65 7.12 -7.00 -0.24
CA ARG A 65 6.02 -7.97 -0.27
C ARG A 65 4.75 -7.29 0.20
N VAL A 66 3.69 -7.41 -0.60
CA VAL A 66 2.39 -6.81 -0.31
C VAL A 66 1.34 -7.90 -0.28
N ASN A 67 0.62 -8.00 0.83
CA ASN A 67 -0.51 -8.92 0.96
C ASN A 67 -1.77 -8.09 1.16
N ILE A 68 -2.65 -8.06 0.16
CA ILE A 68 -3.87 -7.25 0.18
C ILE A 68 -5.05 -8.16 0.48
N PRO A 69 -5.78 -7.93 1.57
CA PRO A 69 -6.98 -8.72 1.83
C PRO A 69 -8.06 -8.38 0.82
N TYR A 70 -8.81 -9.37 0.40
CA TYR A 70 -9.93 -9.17 -0.52
C TYR A 70 -11.12 -10.03 -0.13
N GLU A 71 -12.28 -9.64 -0.64
CA GLU A 71 -13.49 -10.43 -0.55
C GLU A 71 -14.09 -10.56 -1.94
N LEU A 72 -14.40 -11.77 -2.34
CA LEU A 72 -14.97 -12.09 -3.64
C LEU A 72 -16.05 -13.15 -3.46
N ASP A 73 -17.27 -12.82 -3.86
CA ASP A 73 -18.42 -13.73 -3.73
C ASP A 73 -18.59 -14.26 -2.29
N GLY A 74 -18.40 -13.38 -1.30
CA GLY A 74 -18.53 -13.72 0.11
C GLY A 74 -17.35 -14.47 0.69
N LYS A 75 -16.32 -14.76 -0.09
CA LYS A 75 -15.11 -15.46 0.36
C LYS A 75 -13.97 -14.47 0.54
N LYS A 76 -13.24 -14.61 1.64
CA LYS A 76 -12.10 -13.77 1.98
C LYS A 76 -10.81 -14.47 1.61
N GLY A 77 -9.83 -13.68 1.14
CA GLY A 77 -8.52 -14.18 0.80
C GLY A 77 -7.48 -13.09 0.86
N LEU A 78 -6.25 -13.44 0.49
CA LEU A 78 -5.13 -12.52 0.40
C LEU A 78 -4.56 -12.55 -1.01
N TYR A 79 -4.45 -11.37 -1.62
CA TYR A 79 -3.74 -11.21 -2.87
C TYR A 79 -2.29 -10.88 -2.55
N GLN A 80 -1.37 -11.75 -2.95
CA GLN A 80 0.05 -11.60 -2.65
C GLN A 80 0.80 -11.16 -3.89
N CYS A 81 1.62 -10.12 -3.74
CA CYS A 81 2.48 -9.69 -4.81
C CYS A 81 3.79 -9.13 -4.26
N ILE A 82 4.80 -9.07 -5.12
CA ILE A 82 6.08 -8.45 -4.79
C ILE A 82 6.26 -7.26 -5.72
N ALA A 83 6.54 -6.10 -5.13
CA ALA A 83 6.83 -4.88 -5.87
C ALA A 83 8.34 -4.65 -5.84
N ASP A 84 8.99 -4.74 -6.99
CA ASP A 84 10.43 -4.53 -7.11
C ASP A 84 10.73 -3.11 -7.55
N LYS A 85 11.59 -2.45 -6.79
CA LYS A 85 12.00 -1.08 -7.09
C LYS A 85 12.96 -1.07 -8.27
N GLN A 86 12.63 -0.25 -9.26
CA GLN A 86 13.43 -0.09 -10.46
C GLN A 86 14.45 1.04 -10.26
N ILE A 87 15.42 1.12 -11.17
CA ILE A 87 16.47 2.14 -11.11
C ILE A 87 15.89 3.56 -11.14
N ASP A 88 14.80 3.74 -11.87
CA ASP A 88 14.14 5.05 -12.01
C ASP A 88 13.24 5.41 -10.82
N GLY A 89 13.18 4.56 -9.81
CA GLY A 89 12.36 4.79 -8.62
C GLY A 89 10.94 4.27 -8.72
N THR A 90 10.52 3.76 -9.86
CA THR A 90 9.21 3.11 -9.99
C THR A 90 9.25 1.69 -9.44
N TYR A 91 8.08 1.08 -9.29
CA TYR A 91 7.95 -0.30 -8.83
C TYR A 91 7.32 -1.15 -9.92
N LYS A 92 7.85 -2.36 -10.07
CA LYS A 92 7.33 -3.36 -11.01
C LYS A 92 6.83 -4.55 -10.23
N VAL A 93 5.64 -5.05 -10.59
CA VAL A 93 5.06 -6.22 -9.93
C VAL A 93 5.73 -7.49 -10.46
N THR A 94 6.14 -8.34 -9.52
CA THR A 94 6.60 -9.69 -9.80
C THR A 94 5.88 -10.65 -8.85
N PHE A 95 5.74 -11.87 -9.25
CA PHE A 95 5.03 -12.88 -8.46
C PHE A 95 5.96 -14.03 -8.11
#